data_846bcad921dc46ee5a2441f11f9608bf
#
_entry.id   846bcad921dc46ee5a2441f11f9608bf
#
_cell.length_a   1.000
_cell.length_b   1.000
_cell.length_c   1.000
_cell.angle_alpha   90.00
_cell.angle_beta   90.00
_cell.angle_gamma   90.00
#
_symmetry.space_group_name_H-M   'P 1'
#
loop_
_entity.id
_entity.type
_entity.pdbx_description
1 polymer ?
#
loop_
_entity_poly.entity_id
_entity_poly.type
_entity_poly.pdbx_seq_one_letter_code
_entity_poly.pdbx_strand_id
1 'polypeptide(L)'
;MIVPMPTSAPRRTGSFVLTEDVAVRVTGQARTAAAMLRDHVFNQTGYLLAESPDGMLMVSHDPAMRGLGPEGYALLVSNDAVMLRAGTQAGLRHGVQSFRQLMTRDGTVRAADLRDSPAFAWRGVSSALLPAPEMRKAIDRMAAYKLNVLHVFPEGDPEALRDLVEYGRDHGITVVPELSPATIELLDLFPSRWVHIGSAKLTTRFADLLRRHGRLPVRWHDGNADVLGPHGRLAEGDDGLRAVATAGWVGGLPTGAAVAPAW
;
A
#
# COMPACT_ATOMS: atom_id res chain seq x y z
N MET A 1 -13.35 -4.77 12.45
CA MET A 1 -13.11 -3.36 12.03
C MET A 1 -12.10 -3.40 10.90
N ILE A 2 -12.26 -2.60 9.86
CA ILE A 2 -11.27 -2.47 8.78
C ILE A 2 -10.31 -1.35 9.14
N VAL A 3 -9.01 -1.58 8.92
CA VAL A 3 -7.95 -0.62 9.22
C VAL A 3 -7.10 -0.45 7.95
N PRO A 4 -6.92 0.75 7.50
CA PRO A 4 -7.57 1.99 7.92
C PRO A 4 -9.09 1.98 7.68
N MET A 5 -9.82 2.83 8.40
CA MET A 5 -11.27 2.89 8.25
C MET A 5 -11.64 3.44 6.86
N PRO A 6 -12.47 2.74 6.09
CA PRO A 6 -12.86 3.20 4.75
C PRO A 6 -13.66 4.50 4.78
N THR A 7 -13.57 5.27 3.70
CA THR A 7 -14.32 6.53 3.53
C THR A 7 -15.83 6.33 3.66
N SER A 8 -16.36 5.20 3.19
CA SER A 8 -17.76 4.80 3.36
C SER A 8 -17.83 3.32 3.67
N ALA A 9 -18.51 2.98 4.77
CA ALA A 9 -18.70 1.61 5.24
C ALA A 9 -20.05 1.47 5.96
N PRO A 10 -21.20 1.58 5.25
CA PRO A 10 -22.50 1.37 5.86
C PRO A 10 -22.60 -0.03 6.46
N ARG A 11 -23.27 -0.14 7.59
CA ARG A 11 -23.45 -1.43 8.28
C ARG A 11 -24.25 -2.38 7.40
N ARG A 12 -23.72 -3.60 7.26
CA ARG A 12 -24.39 -4.73 6.60
C ARG A 12 -24.44 -5.89 7.58
N THR A 13 -25.47 -6.73 7.45
CA THR A 13 -25.65 -7.97 8.21
C THR A 13 -25.49 -9.16 7.28
N GLY A 14 -25.03 -10.29 7.85
CA GLY A 14 -24.78 -11.51 7.09
C GLY A 14 -23.31 -11.72 6.75
N SER A 15 -23.05 -12.72 5.95
CA SER A 15 -21.71 -13.11 5.52
C SER A 15 -21.76 -13.94 4.25
N PHE A 16 -20.70 -13.88 3.47
CA PHE A 16 -20.41 -14.81 2.38
C PHE A 16 -19.54 -15.95 2.94
N VAL A 17 -19.89 -17.20 2.64
CA VAL A 17 -19.11 -18.35 3.07
C VAL A 17 -18.32 -18.89 1.89
N LEU A 18 -17.00 -18.89 2.02
CA LEU A 18 -16.11 -19.53 1.06
C LEU A 18 -16.18 -21.06 1.25
N THR A 19 -16.33 -21.75 0.14
CA THR A 19 -16.25 -23.23 0.05
C THR A 19 -15.32 -23.59 -1.12
N GLU A 20 -14.98 -24.85 -1.26
CA GLU A 20 -14.15 -25.35 -2.37
C GLU A 20 -14.78 -25.08 -3.75
N ASP A 21 -16.12 -25.01 -3.80
CA ASP A 21 -16.87 -24.80 -5.04
C ASP A 21 -16.96 -23.32 -5.48
N VAL A 22 -16.53 -22.40 -4.62
CA VAL A 22 -16.52 -20.98 -4.96
C VAL A 22 -15.49 -20.72 -6.04
N ALA A 23 -15.95 -20.14 -7.15
CA ALA A 23 -15.06 -19.71 -8.24
C ALA A 23 -14.89 -18.19 -8.27
N VAL A 24 -13.76 -17.77 -8.82
CA VAL A 24 -13.41 -16.35 -9.02
C VAL A 24 -13.71 -15.98 -10.46
N ARG A 25 -14.50 -14.92 -10.64
CA ARG A 25 -14.72 -14.26 -11.93
C ARG A 25 -13.79 -13.09 -12.08
N VAL A 26 -12.95 -13.12 -13.11
CA VAL A 26 -11.97 -12.05 -13.39
C VAL A 26 -12.41 -11.27 -14.62
N THR A 27 -12.47 -9.94 -14.51
CA THR A 27 -12.83 -9.10 -15.67
C THR A 27 -11.86 -7.93 -15.85
N GLY A 28 -11.63 -7.55 -17.10
CA GLY A 28 -10.64 -6.54 -17.43
C GLY A 28 -9.22 -6.98 -17.07
N GLN A 29 -8.40 -6.03 -16.65
CA GLN A 29 -7.01 -6.28 -16.27
C GLN A 29 -6.85 -6.62 -14.77
N ALA A 30 -7.71 -7.50 -14.21
CA ALA A 30 -7.73 -7.78 -12.78
C ALA A 30 -6.96 -9.05 -12.35
N ARG A 31 -6.24 -9.72 -13.26
CA ARG A 31 -5.60 -11.03 -12.98
C ARG A 31 -4.66 -11.01 -11.79
N THR A 32 -3.80 -9.99 -11.68
CA THR A 32 -2.85 -9.89 -10.54
C THR A 32 -3.57 -9.79 -9.19
N ALA A 33 -4.60 -8.94 -9.11
CA ALA A 33 -5.38 -8.80 -7.89
C ALA A 33 -6.20 -10.07 -7.57
N ALA A 34 -6.73 -10.74 -8.58
CA ALA A 34 -7.42 -12.01 -8.42
C ALA A 34 -6.48 -13.12 -7.92
N ALA A 35 -5.25 -13.19 -8.44
CA ALA A 35 -4.23 -14.10 -7.94
C ALA A 35 -3.90 -13.83 -6.46
N MET A 36 -3.62 -12.57 -6.10
CA MET A 36 -3.40 -12.18 -4.69
C MET A 36 -4.55 -12.59 -3.76
N LEU A 37 -5.79 -12.44 -4.23
CA LEU A 37 -6.97 -12.82 -3.46
C LEU A 37 -7.05 -14.34 -3.28
N ARG A 38 -6.84 -15.09 -4.36
CA ARG A 38 -6.83 -16.57 -4.33
C ARG A 38 -5.74 -17.13 -3.41
N ASP A 39 -4.52 -16.58 -3.52
CA ASP A 39 -3.39 -16.94 -2.65
C ASP A 39 -3.73 -16.69 -1.17
N HIS A 40 -4.39 -15.56 -0.90
CA HIS A 40 -4.81 -15.27 0.46
C HIS A 40 -5.86 -16.27 0.96
N VAL A 41 -6.87 -16.59 0.16
CA VAL A 41 -7.89 -17.58 0.52
C VAL A 41 -7.23 -18.93 0.76
N PHE A 42 -6.36 -19.38 -0.15
CA PHE A 42 -5.63 -20.63 -0.01
C PHE A 42 -4.82 -20.70 1.29
N ASN A 43 -4.05 -19.64 1.58
CA ASN A 43 -3.22 -19.58 2.79
C ASN A 43 -4.03 -19.59 4.10
N GLN A 44 -5.30 -19.19 4.07
CA GLN A 44 -6.16 -19.15 5.24
C GLN A 44 -7.02 -20.42 5.40
N THR A 45 -7.52 -20.97 4.29
CA THR A 45 -8.54 -22.03 4.29
C THR A 45 -8.08 -23.34 3.65
N GLY A 46 -7.02 -23.30 2.84
CA GLY A 46 -6.60 -24.42 1.98
C GLY A 46 -7.40 -24.54 0.68
N TYR A 47 -8.41 -23.70 0.43
CA TYR A 47 -9.25 -23.80 -0.77
C TYR A 47 -8.56 -23.23 -2.00
N LEU A 48 -8.48 -24.03 -3.06
CA LEU A 48 -7.99 -23.62 -4.38
C LEU A 48 -9.14 -23.12 -5.24
N LEU A 49 -9.42 -21.84 -5.21
CA LEU A 49 -10.52 -21.25 -5.99
C LEU A 49 -10.23 -21.29 -7.48
N ALA A 50 -11.11 -21.93 -8.25
CA ALA A 50 -11.05 -21.96 -9.72
C ALA A 50 -11.42 -20.57 -10.31
N GLU A 51 -10.98 -20.30 -11.54
CA GLU A 51 -11.48 -19.19 -12.32
C GLU A 51 -12.67 -19.64 -13.18
N SER A 52 -13.79 -18.90 -13.11
CA SER A 52 -15.00 -19.19 -13.88
C SER A 52 -15.71 -17.90 -14.29
N PRO A 53 -16.29 -17.83 -15.50
CA PRO A 53 -17.11 -16.69 -15.90
C PRO A 53 -18.37 -16.51 -15.03
N ASP A 54 -18.84 -17.56 -14.36
CA ASP A 54 -20.00 -17.55 -13.48
C ASP A 54 -19.61 -17.46 -11.99
N GLY A 55 -18.34 -17.19 -11.68
CA GLY A 55 -17.84 -17.13 -10.33
C GLY A 55 -18.53 -16.07 -9.47
N MET A 56 -18.93 -16.47 -8.27
CA MET A 56 -19.60 -15.60 -7.29
C MET A 56 -18.67 -14.59 -6.63
N LEU A 57 -17.36 -14.82 -6.70
CA LEU A 57 -16.35 -13.86 -6.23
C LEU A 57 -15.79 -13.12 -7.45
N MET A 58 -16.25 -11.90 -7.68
CA MET A 58 -15.83 -11.11 -8.83
C MET A 58 -14.73 -10.12 -8.47
N VAL A 59 -13.65 -10.12 -9.27
CA VAL A 59 -12.58 -9.11 -9.24
C VAL A 59 -12.54 -8.42 -10.60
N SER A 60 -12.82 -7.12 -10.62
CA SER A 60 -13.04 -6.36 -11.85
C SER A 60 -12.19 -5.11 -11.95
N HIS A 61 -11.32 -5.04 -12.95
CA HIS A 61 -10.75 -3.76 -13.37
C HIS A 61 -11.77 -3.04 -14.24
N ASP A 62 -12.38 -1.99 -13.68
CA ASP A 62 -13.48 -1.25 -14.29
C ASP A 62 -13.11 0.23 -14.44
N PRO A 63 -12.84 0.71 -15.68
CA PRO A 63 -12.51 2.11 -15.93
C PRO A 63 -13.56 3.12 -15.44
N ALA A 64 -14.83 2.72 -15.30
CA ALA A 64 -15.88 3.60 -14.77
C ALA A 64 -15.65 3.96 -13.29
N MET A 65 -14.84 3.17 -12.57
CA MET A 65 -14.48 3.42 -11.18
C MET A 65 -13.34 4.43 -10.99
N ARG A 66 -12.77 4.98 -12.07
CA ARG A 66 -11.68 5.98 -11.98
C ARG A 66 -12.04 7.24 -11.18
N GLY A 67 -13.34 7.56 -11.09
CA GLY A 67 -13.82 8.65 -10.25
C GLY A 67 -13.54 8.50 -8.76
N LEU A 68 -13.17 7.29 -8.28
CA LEU A 68 -12.70 7.05 -6.91
C LEU A 68 -11.22 7.40 -6.71
N GLY A 69 -10.54 7.89 -7.76
CA GLY A 69 -9.11 8.21 -7.69
C GLY A 69 -8.18 7.01 -8.01
N PRO A 70 -6.86 7.27 -8.05
CA PRO A 70 -5.87 6.29 -8.54
C PRO A 70 -5.71 5.06 -7.64
N GLU A 71 -6.12 5.12 -6.41
CA GLU A 71 -6.03 4.02 -5.43
C GLU A 71 -7.40 3.64 -4.86
N GLY A 72 -8.48 4.23 -5.41
CA GLY A 72 -9.85 4.00 -4.94
C GLY A 72 -10.43 2.68 -5.42
N TYR A 73 -11.31 2.09 -4.61
CA TYR A 73 -12.00 0.84 -4.88
C TYR A 73 -13.41 0.80 -4.27
N ALA A 74 -14.22 -0.13 -4.74
CA ALA A 74 -15.48 -0.55 -4.12
C ALA A 74 -15.45 -2.05 -3.86
N LEU A 75 -15.89 -2.46 -2.66
CA LEU A 75 -15.99 -3.87 -2.26
C LEU A 75 -17.36 -4.11 -1.65
N LEU A 76 -18.18 -4.89 -2.33
CA LEU A 76 -19.46 -5.37 -1.84
C LEU A 76 -19.34 -6.85 -1.47
N VAL A 77 -19.73 -7.18 -0.26
CA VAL A 77 -19.88 -8.56 0.22
C VAL A 77 -21.34 -8.73 0.65
N SER A 78 -22.06 -9.59 -0.02
CA SER A 78 -23.41 -10.06 0.33
C SER A 78 -23.37 -11.51 0.80
N ASN A 79 -24.50 -12.11 1.07
CA ASN A 79 -24.56 -13.55 1.39
C ASN A 79 -24.27 -14.43 0.16
N ASP A 80 -24.54 -13.91 -1.04
CA ASP A 80 -24.53 -14.68 -2.28
C ASP A 80 -23.31 -14.40 -3.16
N ALA A 81 -22.66 -13.25 -2.99
CA ALA A 81 -21.56 -12.83 -3.86
C ALA A 81 -20.62 -11.85 -3.18
N VAL A 82 -19.39 -11.83 -3.70
CA VAL A 82 -18.38 -10.81 -3.42
C VAL A 82 -18.04 -10.09 -4.72
N MET A 83 -18.03 -8.76 -4.68
CA MET A 83 -17.72 -7.93 -5.83
C MET A 83 -16.67 -6.87 -5.48
N LEU A 84 -15.46 -7.03 -5.98
CA LEU A 84 -14.39 -6.06 -5.89
C LEU A 84 -14.21 -5.35 -7.23
N ARG A 85 -14.32 -4.01 -7.24
CA ARG A 85 -14.16 -3.18 -8.44
C ARG A 85 -13.24 -2.00 -8.16
N ALA A 86 -12.35 -1.69 -9.11
CA ALA A 86 -11.53 -0.47 -9.09
C ALA A 86 -11.14 -0.06 -10.50
N GLY A 87 -10.82 1.24 -10.66
CA GLY A 87 -10.37 1.81 -11.93
C GLY A 87 -8.86 1.62 -12.20
N THR A 88 -8.12 1.03 -11.26
CA THR A 88 -6.67 0.86 -11.32
C THR A 88 -6.22 -0.42 -10.62
N GLN A 89 -4.99 -0.87 -10.92
CA GLN A 89 -4.37 -1.99 -10.22
C GLN A 89 -4.10 -1.69 -8.73
N ALA A 90 -3.74 -0.45 -8.40
CA ALA A 90 -3.51 -0.04 -7.01
C ALA A 90 -4.81 -0.12 -6.20
N GLY A 91 -5.93 0.39 -6.75
CA GLY A 91 -7.24 0.27 -6.11
C GLY A 91 -7.68 -1.18 -5.92
N LEU A 92 -7.43 -2.06 -6.91
CA LEU A 92 -7.72 -3.49 -6.76
C LEU A 92 -6.90 -4.12 -5.63
N ARG A 93 -5.58 -3.83 -5.54
CA ARG A 93 -4.75 -4.30 -4.43
C ARG A 93 -5.31 -3.86 -3.08
N HIS A 94 -5.69 -2.59 -2.94
CA HIS A 94 -6.29 -2.08 -1.70
C HIS A 94 -7.61 -2.77 -1.34
N GLY A 95 -8.43 -3.07 -2.35
CA GLY A 95 -9.67 -3.81 -2.15
C GLY A 95 -9.41 -5.25 -1.68
N VAL A 96 -8.39 -5.92 -2.22
CA VAL A 96 -7.96 -7.25 -1.73
C VAL A 96 -7.53 -7.17 -0.26
N GLN A 97 -6.80 -6.13 0.16
CA GLN A 97 -6.43 -5.96 1.57
C GLN A 97 -7.67 -5.77 2.48
N SER A 98 -8.70 -5.07 1.99
CA SER A 98 -9.95 -4.96 2.74
C SER A 98 -10.73 -6.27 2.80
N PHE A 99 -10.77 -7.02 1.71
CA PHE A 99 -11.33 -8.38 1.70
C PHE A 99 -10.63 -9.28 2.73
N ARG A 100 -9.29 -9.27 2.77
CA ARG A 100 -8.50 -10.01 3.77
C ARG A 100 -8.93 -9.70 5.20
N GLN A 101 -9.20 -8.44 5.52
CA GLN A 101 -9.62 -8.03 6.87
C GLN A 101 -11.07 -8.37 7.19
N LEU A 102 -11.91 -8.63 6.19
CA LEU A 102 -13.29 -9.11 6.38
C LEU A 102 -13.36 -10.62 6.55
N MET A 103 -12.38 -11.35 6.01
CA MET A 103 -12.35 -12.80 6.04
C MET A 103 -11.83 -13.31 7.40
N THR A 104 -12.49 -14.30 7.93
CA THR A 104 -12.07 -15.07 9.10
C THR A 104 -11.37 -16.36 8.69
N ARG A 105 -10.72 -17.04 9.63
CA ARG A 105 -9.92 -18.24 9.35
C ARG A 105 -10.74 -19.42 8.86
N ASP A 106 -12.02 -19.45 9.16
CA ASP A 106 -12.97 -20.48 8.71
C ASP A 106 -13.55 -20.22 7.31
N GLY A 107 -13.05 -19.19 6.61
CA GLY A 107 -13.53 -18.83 5.27
C GLY A 107 -14.80 -18.00 5.27
N THR A 108 -15.30 -17.56 6.42
CA THR A 108 -16.44 -16.63 6.49
C THR A 108 -15.97 -15.22 6.17
N VAL A 109 -16.60 -14.54 5.22
CA VAL A 109 -16.34 -13.14 4.85
C VAL A 109 -17.52 -12.29 5.30
N ARG A 110 -17.32 -11.39 6.24
CA ARG A 110 -18.39 -10.53 6.78
C ARG A 110 -18.99 -9.64 5.70
N ALA A 111 -20.32 -9.53 5.68
CA ALA A 111 -21.01 -8.64 4.75
C ALA A 111 -20.55 -7.19 4.93
N ALA A 112 -20.34 -6.52 3.82
CA ALA A 112 -19.82 -5.16 3.78
C ALA A 112 -20.20 -4.46 2.47
N ASP A 113 -20.27 -3.14 2.51
CA ASP A 113 -20.43 -2.29 1.34
C ASP A 113 -19.45 -1.13 1.50
N LEU A 114 -18.28 -1.28 0.91
CA LEU A 114 -17.17 -0.38 1.12
C LEU A 114 -16.93 0.44 -0.13
N ARG A 115 -16.74 1.75 0.06
CA ARG A 115 -16.11 2.63 -0.90
C ARG A 115 -14.99 3.35 -0.20
N ASP A 116 -13.81 3.31 -0.78
CA ASP A 116 -12.63 3.83 -0.14
C ASP A 116 -11.66 4.43 -1.15
N SER A 117 -11.05 5.51 -0.72
CA SER A 117 -9.98 6.19 -1.45
C SER A 117 -9.10 6.90 -0.43
N PRO A 118 -7.79 6.74 -0.47
CA PRO A 118 -6.91 7.37 0.50
C PRO A 118 -6.95 8.90 0.39
N ALA A 119 -6.99 9.57 1.55
CA ALA A 119 -6.97 11.03 1.63
C ALA A 119 -5.58 11.62 1.30
N PHE A 120 -4.51 10.81 1.43
CA PHE A 120 -3.14 11.20 1.18
C PHE A 120 -2.53 10.33 0.09
N ALA A 121 -1.92 10.97 -0.91
CA ALA A 121 -1.21 10.29 -1.97
C ALA A 121 0.09 9.61 -1.48
N TRP A 122 0.69 10.13 -0.43
CA TRP A 122 1.89 9.58 0.21
C TRP A 122 1.56 9.10 1.62
N ARG A 123 1.73 7.82 1.86
CA ARG A 123 1.49 7.17 3.17
C ARG A 123 2.71 6.31 3.48
N GLY A 124 3.68 6.92 4.15
CA GLY A 124 5.02 6.38 4.28
C GLY A 124 5.41 5.94 5.68
N VAL A 125 6.37 5.06 5.72
CA VAL A 125 7.14 4.69 6.91
C VAL A 125 8.61 4.94 6.62
N SER A 126 9.31 5.53 7.58
CA SER A 126 10.78 5.65 7.55
C SER A 126 11.40 4.55 8.40
N SER A 127 12.39 3.86 7.86
CA SER A 127 13.07 2.77 8.54
C SER A 127 14.56 2.74 8.18
N ALA A 128 15.40 2.38 9.15
CA ALA A 128 16.72 1.84 8.83
C ALA A 128 16.57 0.55 8.03
N LEU A 129 17.58 0.18 7.28
CA LEU A 129 17.61 -1.11 6.60
C LEU A 129 17.72 -2.23 7.65
N LEU A 130 16.81 -3.18 7.53
CA LEU A 130 16.81 -4.42 8.30
C LEU A 130 17.31 -5.56 7.40
N PRO A 131 17.67 -6.73 7.97
CA PRO A 131 17.90 -7.92 7.15
C PRO A 131 16.74 -8.21 6.20
N ALA A 132 17.04 -8.75 5.00
CA ALA A 132 16.05 -8.91 3.93
C ALA A 132 14.74 -9.62 4.34
N PRO A 133 14.74 -10.68 5.17
CA PRO A 133 13.50 -11.31 5.61
C PRO A 133 12.61 -10.39 6.45
N GLU A 134 13.20 -9.56 7.30
CA GLU A 134 12.48 -8.58 8.13
C GLU A 134 11.92 -7.44 7.29
N MET A 135 12.69 -6.96 6.30
CA MET A 135 12.22 -5.92 5.38
C MET A 135 11.05 -6.41 4.53
N ARG A 136 11.08 -7.65 4.05
CA ARG A 136 9.95 -8.24 3.32
C ARG A 136 8.70 -8.32 4.19
N LYS A 137 8.82 -8.80 5.43
CA LYS A 137 7.70 -8.81 6.39
C LYS A 137 7.16 -7.41 6.67
N ALA A 138 8.04 -6.42 6.69
CA ALA A 138 7.68 -5.04 6.86
C ALA A 138 6.86 -4.51 5.67
N ILE A 139 7.30 -4.77 4.45
CA ILE A 139 6.60 -4.42 3.21
C ILE A 139 5.23 -5.11 3.16
N ASP A 140 5.14 -6.40 3.52
CA ASP A 140 3.87 -7.13 3.59
C ASP A 140 2.86 -6.45 4.55
N ARG A 141 3.35 -6.03 5.72
CA ARG A 141 2.51 -5.29 6.69
C ARG A 141 2.11 -3.93 6.16
N MET A 142 3.03 -3.20 5.55
CA MET A 142 2.73 -1.91 4.92
C MET A 142 1.63 -2.06 3.86
N ALA A 143 1.75 -3.04 2.98
CA ALA A 143 0.74 -3.35 1.98
C ALA A 143 -0.62 -3.70 2.62
N ALA A 144 -0.62 -4.51 3.70
CA ALA A 144 -1.84 -4.88 4.43
C ALA A 144 -2.58 -3.67 5.01
N TYR A 145 -1.85 -2.63 5.40
CA TYR A 145 -2.40 -1.35 5.87
C TYR A 145 -2.50 -0.28 4.77
N LYS A 146 -2.34 -0.66 3.51
CA LYS A 146 -2.45 0.24 2.35
C LYS A 146 -1.48 1.42 2.38
N LEU A 147 -0.34 1.28 3.05
CA LEU A 147 0.77 2.21 2.93
C LEU A 147 1.41 2.03 1.55
N ASN A 148 2.07 3.06 1.02
CA ASN A 148 2.59 3.04 -0.34
C ASN A 148 4.02 3.57 -0.48
N VAL A 149 4.64 4.04 0.60
CA VAL A 149 6.01 4.56 0.57
C VAL A 149 6.85 3.99 1.71
N LEU A 150 8.00 3.44 1.40
CA LEU A 150 9.04 3.06 2.33
C LEU A 150 10.24 3.99 2.14
N HIS A 151 10.47 4.88 3.10
CA HIS A 151 11.66 5.71 3.13
C HIS A 151 12.78 4.95 3.83
N VAL A 152 13.95 4.88 3.18
CA VAL A 152 15.11 4.15 3.68
C VAL A 152 16.38 4.99 3.61
N PHE A 153 17.32 4.68 4.51
CA PHE A 153 18.69 5.15 4.47
C PHE A 153 19.53 4.07 3.78
N PRO A 154 19.85 4.22 2.47
CA PRO A 154 20.47 3.14 1.73
C PRO A 154 21.94 2.97 2.13
N GLU A 155 22.24 1.80 2.65
CA GLU A 155 23.58 1.36 3.03
C GLU A 155 23.78 -0.09 2.58
N GLY A 156 25.00 -0.48 2.30
CA GLY A 156 25.36 -1.87 2.06
C GLY A 156 25.34 -2.29 0.58
N ASP A 157 24.99 -3.56 0.34
CA ASP A 157 25.11 -4.20 -0.95
C ASP A 157 24.07 -3.68 -1.97
N PRO A 158 24.49 -3.20 -3.15
CA PRO A 158 23.59 -2.75 -4.22
C PRO A 158 22.61 -3.82 -4.71
N GLU A 159 22.95 -5.11 -4.67
CA GLU A 159 22.06 -6.20 -5.09
C GLU A 159 20.92 -6.36 -4.11
N ALA A 160 21.21 -6.35 -2.81
CA ALA A 160 20.18 -6.38 -1.76
C ALA A 160 19.23 -5.17 -1.84
N LEU A 161 19.74 -4.00 -2.22
CA LEU A 161 18.92 -2.81 -2.43
C LEU A 161 17.99 -2.95 -3.65
N ARG A 162 18.47 -3.54 -4.75
CA ARG A 162 17.62 -3.83 -5.93
C ARG A 162 16.50 -4.80 -5.56
N ASP A 163 16.83 -5.90 -4.88
CA ASP A 163 15.85 -6.89 -4.42
C ASP A 163 14.76 -6.25 -3.54
N LEU A 164 15.15 -5.36 -2.65
CA LEU A 164 14.22 -4.61 -1.79
C LEU A 164 13.28 -3.72 -2.63
N VAL A 165 13.83 -3.00 -3.60
CA VAL A 165 13.07 -2.11 -4.49
C VAL A 165 12.08 -2.91 -5.34
N GLU A 166 12.50 -4.05 -5.89
CA GLU A 166 11.63 -4.93 -6.68
C GLU A 166 10.52 -5.53 -5.83
N TYR A 167 10.86 -6.05 -4.66
CA TYR A 167 9.86 -6.59 -3.72
C TYR A 167 8.84 -5.52 -3.32
N GLY A 168 9.30 -4.31 -3.01
CA GLY A 168 8.43 -3.17 -2.72
C GLY A 168 7.47 -2.87 -3.88
N ARG A 169 8.00 -2.75 -5.09
CA ARG A 169 7.21 -2.49 -6.30
C ARG A 169 6.10 -3.52 -6.50
N ASP A 170 6.40 -4.81 -6.33
CA ASP A 170 5.44 -5.89 -6.52
C ASP A 170 4.30 -5.83 -5.50
N HIS A 171 4.57 -5.28 -4.31
CA HIS A 171 3.60 -5.04 -3.25
C HIS A 171 2.94 -3.65 -3.31
N GLY A 172 3.27 -2.82 -4.31
CA GLY A 172 2.73 -1.46 -4.47
C GLY A 172 3.35 -0.44 -3.51
N ILE A 173 4.54 -0.75 -2.98
CA ILE A 173 5.33 0.13 -2.12
C ILE A 173 6.45 0.77 -2.94
N THR A 174 6.49 2.09 -2.97
CA THR A 174 7.61 2.84 -3.54
C THR A 174 8.72 2.96 -2.50
N VAL A 175 9.90 2.44 -2.80
CA VAL A 175 11.07 2.63 -1.95
C VAL A 175 11.72 3.98 -2.31
N VAL A 176 11.77 4.89 -1.34
CA VAL A 176 12.34 6.24 -1.49
C VAL A 176 13.64 6.32 -0.69
N PRO A 177 14.78 6.51 -1.35
CA PRO A 177 16.05 6.62 -0.63
C PRO A 177 16.24 8.00 -0.02
N GLU A 178 16.90 8.06 1.14
CA GLU A 178 17.57 9.29 1.59
C GLU A 178 18.97 9.31 1.01
N LEU A 179 19.28 10.28 0.15
CA LEU A 179 20.58 10.42 -0.46
C LEU A 179 21.26 11.73 -0.05
N SER A 180 22.57 11.69 -0.09
CA SER A 180 23.47 12.82 0.08
C SER A 180 24.39 12.93 -1.16
N PRO A 181 25.17 14.02 -1.29
CA PRO A 181 26.19 14.08 -2.34
C PRO A 181 27.20 12.92 -2.31
N ALA A 182 27.43 12.31 -1.14
CA ALA A 182 28.35 11.18 -0.98
C ALA A 182 27.76 9.82 -1.40
N THR A 183 26.43 9.74 -1.57
CA THR A 183 25.71 8.48 -1.91
C THR A 183 24.92 8.62 -3.22
N ILE A 184 25.21 9.64 -4.03
CA ILE A 184 24.47 9.91 -5.27
C ILE A 184 24.60 8.78 -6.30
N GLU A 185 25.68 8.01 -6.26
CA GLU A 185 25.91 6.84 -7.12
C GLU A 185 24.84 5.74 -6.94
N LEU A 186 24.14 5.74 -5.81
CA LEU A 186 23.02 4.81 -5.57
C LEU A 186 21.72 5.23 -6.24
N LEU A 187 21.65 6.42 -6.83
CA LEU A 187 20.41 7.00 -7.39
C LEU A 187 19.72 6.06 -8.39
N ASP A 188 20.50 5.40 -9.23
CA ASP A 188 19.96 4.54 -10.31
C ASP A 188 19.42 3.20 -9.81
N LEU A 189 19.69 2.84 -8.55
CA LEU A 189 19.09 1.66 -7.91
C LEU A 189 17.60 1.89 -7.56
N PHE A 190 17.19 3.17 -7.44
CA PHE A 190 15.85 3.54 -6.99
C PHE A 190 15.07 4.20 -8.13
N PRO A 191 14.05 3.52 -8.68
CA PRO A 191 13.20 4.09 -9.75
C PRO A 191 12.24 5.17 -9.24
N SER A 192 12.20 5.42 -7.93
CA SER A 192 11.39 6.47 -7.34
C SER A 192 11.71 7.83 -7.97
N ARG A 193 10.67 8.58 -8.36
CA ARG A 193 10.85 9.98 -8.76
C ARG A 193 11.25 10.86 -7.57
N TRP A 194 10.97 10.44 -6.35
CA TRP A 194 11.30 11.16 -5.13
C TRP A 194 12.59 10.66 -4.52
N VAL A 195 13.39 11.60 -4.02
CA VAL A 195 14.61 11.35 -3.26
C VAL A 195 14.56 12.21 -2.01
N HIS A 196 14.67 11.58 -0.86
CA HIS A 196 14.74 12.29 0.40
C HIS A 196 16.15 12.86 0.59
N ILE A 197 16.24 14.13 0.98
CA ILE A 197 17.52 14.84 1.13
C ILE A 197 17.86 15.17 2.58
N GLY A 198 17.23 14.48 3.54
CA GLY A 198 17.46 14.66 4.97
C GLY A 198 16.94 15.99 5.51
N SER A 199 17.53 16.47 6.58
CA SER A 199 17.21 17.75 7.18
C SER A 199 17.92 18.92 6.47
N ALA A 200 17.32 20.07 6.52
CA ALA A 200 17.44 21.32 5.77
C ALA A 200 18.82 21.91 5.43
N LYS A 201 19.93 21.32 5.78
CA LYS A 201 21.27 21.89 5.50
C LYS A 201 21.89 21.43 4.17
N LEU A 202 21.27 20.49 3.46
CA LEU A 202 21.73 20.08 2.14
C LEU A 202 21.37 21.17 1.13
N THR A 203 22.41 21.71 0.55
CA THR A 203 22.43 22.89 -0.29
C THR A 203 21.48 22.79 -1.48
N THR A 204 20.92 23.92 -1.89
CA THR A 204 20.23 24.16 -3.18
C THR A 204 20.91 23.44 -4.33
N ARG A 205 22.25 23.34 -4.35
CA ARG A 205 23.03 22.64 -5.36
C ARG A 205 22.71 21.14 -5.47
N PHE A 206 22.47 20.44 -4.36
CA PHE A 206 22.17 19.00 -4.41
C PHE A 206 20.73 18.78 -4.89
N ALA A 207 19.79 19.58 -4.44
CA ALA A 207 18.42 19.55 -4.96
C ALA A 207 18.37 19.81 -6.46
N ASP A 208 19.15 20.80 -6.95
CA ASP A 208 19.25 21.09 -8.37
C ASP A 208 19.93 19.98 -9.17
N LEU A 209 20.90 19.27 -8.58
CA LEU A 209 21.50 18.09 -9.19
C LEU A 209 20.44 17.00 -9.36
N LEU A 210 19.66 16.68 -8.33
CA LEU A 210 18.58 15.69 -8.39
C LEU A 210 17.53 16.05 -9.45
N ARG A 211 17.12 17.32 -9.54
CA ARG A 211 16.19 17.80 -10.58
C ARG A 211 16.73 17.60 -11.98
N ARG A 212 18.05 17.82 -12.21
CA ARG A 212 18.68 17.53 -13.51
C ARG A 212 18.67 16.04 -13.86
N HIS A 213 18.64 15.15 -12.88
CA HIS A 213 18.42 13.72 -13.05
C HIS A 213 16.94 13.32 -13.12
N GLY A 214 16.01 14.29 -13.24
CA GLY A 214 14.57 14.03 -13.29
C GLY A 214 13.97 13.56 -11.96
N ARG A 215 14.66 13.81 -10.84
CA ARG A 215 14.21 13.44 -9.49
C ARG A 215 13.65 14.65 -8.75
N LEU A 216 12.65 14.40 -7.92
CA LEU A 216 12.07 15.42 -7.05
C LEU A 216 12.65 15.27 -5.63
N PRO A 217 13.39 16.28 -5.14
CA PRO A 217 13.86 16.27 -3.76
C PRO A 217 12.70 16.47 -2.80
N VAL A 218 12.64 15.64 -1.77
CA VAL A 218 11.70 15.77 -0.64
C VAL A 218 12.48 15.89 0.67
N ARG A 219 11.91 16.56 1.65
CA ARG A 219 12.54 16.71 2.98
C ARG A 219 11.49 16.67 4.09
N TRP A 220 11.93 16.37 5.29
CA TRP A 220 11.09 16.55 6.45
C TRP A 220 10.84 18.04 6.68
N HIS A 221 9.59 18.40 6.95
CA HIS A 221 9.26 19.76 7.33
C HIS A 221 9.60 19.94 8.82
N ASP A 222 10.44 20.93 9.15
CA ASP A 222 10.88 21.22 10.52
C ASP A 222 9.84 21.96 11.36
N GLY A 223 8.62 22.15 10.87
CA GLY A 223 7.55 22.89 11.51
C GLY A 223 6.36 22.02 11.88
N ASN A 224 6.01 22.05 13.17
CA ASN A 224 4.78 21.58 13.79
C ASN A 224 4.43 20.09 13.57
N ALA A 225 5.07 19.25 14.36
CA ALA A 225 4.63 17.88 14.61
C ALA A 225 3.20 17.80 15.22
N ASP A 226 2.58 18.90 15.55
CA ASP A 226 1.29 19.00 16.24
C ASP A 226 0.09 18.59 15.39
N VAL A 227 0.23 18.50 14.07
CA VAL A 227 -0.89 18.16 13.16
C VAL A 227 -1.11 16.65 13.03
N LEU A 228 -0.11 15.83 13.34
CA LEU A 228 -0.18 14.38 13.09
C LEU A 228 0.00 13.48 14.31
N GLY A 229 0.02 14.05 15.51
CA GLY A 229 0.27 13.29 16.73
C GLY A 229 1.75 12.88 16.90
N PRO A 230 2.09 12.18 18.01
CA PRO A 230 3.47 12.01 18.45
C PRO A 230 4.36 11.16 17.55
N HIS A 231 3.82 10.54 16.52
CA HIS A 231 4.55 9.60 15.65
C HIS A 231 4.45 9.91 14.16
N GLY A 232 3.77 11.00 13.76
CA GLY A 232 3.60 11.36 12.37
C GLY A 232 4.33 12.66 12.01
N ARG A 233 5.02 12.67 10.87
CA ARG A 233 5.61 13.87 10.28
C ARG A 233 4.98 14.15 8.93
N LEU A 234 4.64 15.42 8.68
CA LEU A 234 4.21 15.86 7.37
C LEU A 234 5.47 16.18 6.56
N ALA A 235 5.58 15.61 5.37
CA ALA A 235 6.58 15.99 4.40
C ALA A 235 5.92 16.78 3.28
N GLU A 236 6.51 17.90 2.88
CA GLU A 236 6.13 18.66 1.70
C GLU A 236 7.23 18.54 0.65
N GLY A 237 6.82 18.16 -0.56
CA GLY A 237 7.69 18.22 -1.73
C GLY A 237 7.58 19.55 -2.43
N ASP A 238 8.52 19.86 -3.31
CA ASP A 238 8.52 21.07 -4.14
C ASP A 238 7.32 21.16 -5.10
N ASP A 239 6.59 20.06 -5.29
CA ASP A 239 5.38 19.97 -6.12
C ASP A 239 4.09 20.08 -5.31
N GLY A 240 4.16 20.52 -4.05
CA GLY A 240 3.00 20.62 -3.16
C GLY A 240 2.46 19.27 -2.69
N LEU A 241 3.25 18.19 -2.79
CA LEU A 241 2.84 16.86 -2.36
C LEU A 241 2.56 16.85 -0.85
N ARG A 242 1.32 16.59 -0.48
CA ARG A 242 0.95 16.36 0.91
C ARG A 242 1.21 14.90 1.26
N ALA A 243 2.05 14.68 2.25
CA ALA A 243 2.50 13.37 2.65
C ALA A 243 2.36 13.14 4.15
N VAL A 244 1.98 11.96 4.52
CA VAL A 244 2.03 11.47 5.91
C VAL A 244 3.09 10.39 5.99
N ALA A 245 4.10 10.63 6.82
CA ALA A 245 5.10 9.63 7.13
C ALA A 245 5.18 9.45 8.64
N THR A 246 5.20 8.22 9.10
CA THR A 246 5.47 7.91 10.50
C THR A 246 6.95 7.61 10.65
N ALA A 247 7.66 8.35 11.52
CA ALA A 247 8.96 7.94 11.99
C ALA A 247 8.72 6.86 13.05
N GLY A 248 8.79 5.62 12.66
CA GLY A 248 8.58 4.51 13.57
C GLY A 248 9.20 3.24 13.02
N TRP A 249 9.63 2.41 13.91
CA TRP A 249 10.10 1.08 13.59
C TRP A 249 9.02 0.34 12.79
N VAL A 250 9.39 -0.18 11.63
CA VAL A 250 8.49 -1.05 10.85
C VAL A 250 8.07 -2.28 11.67
N GLY A 251 8.91 -2.71 12.63
CA GLY A 251 8.57 -3.73 13.62
C GLY A 251 7.50 -3.32 14.62
N GLY A 252 7.25 -2.01 14.78
CA GLY A 252 6.21 -1.45 15.65
C GLY A 252 4.90 -1.13 14.95
N LEU A 253 4.73 -1.47 13.67
CA LEU A 253 3.41 -1.44 13.05
C LEU A 253 2.50 -2.41 13.82
N PRO A 254 1.40 -1.93 14.39
CA PRO A 254 0.56 -2.74 15.24
C PRO A 254 0.05 -3.97 14.51
N THR A 255 0.17 -5.11 15.16
CA THR A 255 -0.37 -6.39 14.69
C THR A 255 -1.89 -6.49 14.89
N GLY A 256 -2.60 -5.40 14.85
CA GLY A 256 -4.04 -5.31 15.04
C GLY A 256 -4.40 -4.07 15.83
N ALA A 257 -5.20 -3.22 15.29
CA ALA A 257 -5.84 -2.06 15.86
C ALA A 257 -4.90 -0.91 16.31
N ALA A 258 -5.06 0.20 15.69
CA ALA A 258 -4.53 1.53 15.95
C ALA A 258 -3.36 1.98 15.05
N VAL A 259 -3.52 1.85 13.75
CA VAL A 259 -3.00 2.90 12.86
C VAL A 259 -4.00 4.05 13.00
N ALA A 260 -3.59 5.15 13.60
CA ALA A 260 -4.41 6.34 13.65
C ALA A 260 -4.92 6.69 12.25
N PRO A 261 -6.14 7.22 12.12
CA PRO A 261 -6.74 7.48 10.83
C PRO A 261 -5.95 8.57 10.11
N ALA A 262 -5.01 8.16 9.30
CA ALA A 262 -4.32 9.00 8.33
C ALA A 262 -5.00 8.85 6.95
N TRP A 263 -6.34 8.71 6.97
CA TRP A 263 -7.16 8.51 5.79
C TRP A 263 -8.17 9.62 5.64
#